data_6f8ffce1b0c0b32fec88c1400eae28cd
#
_entry.id   6f8ffce1b0c0b32fec88c1400eae28cd
#
_cell.length_a   1.000
_cell.length_b   1.000
_cell.length_c   1.000
_cell.angle_alpha   90.00
_cell.angle_beta   90.00
_cell.angle_gamma   90.00
#
_symmetry.space_group_name_H-M   'P 1'
#
loop_
_entity.id
_entity.type
_entity.pdbx_description
1 polymer ?
#
loop_
_entity_poly.entity_id
_entity_poly.type
_entity_poly.pdbx_seq_one_letter_code
_entity_poly.pdbx_strand_id
1 'polypeptide(L)'
;MNVRKILLLFIALFVSLTLVACGNDSSKSEPVATDYSQAAHWLSLPATVKAVDVFYLYPTAWQKVNNSDPDICDIDNPSMLAGSASAFARQATAFETFANIYAPYYRQADAAYVLALPLAEHDAVIAGIPTLDAVAAFDYYIKHYNNGRPFILAAHSQGSNVLINLLAGYMKDHPDVYSRMIAAYVIGYPVTAQYLADNPHLKFATGADDTGVIISWNTEAPVIGGVNPVLSGLVGLVINPLTWTTEETFIDNSYNLGSILLKSNGSVAEDANGNFELMTPSADAQIDKTKGVLICSTVDANIWSPGPSTQNPVAFPKGVFHTFDYPFYYYNIRANAQNRVNKFLSK
;
A
#
# COMPACT_ATOMS: atom_id res chain seq x y z
N MET A 1 16.58 83.61 -6.20
CA MET A 1 17.53 83.77 -7.33
C MET A 1 17.52 82.46 -8.09
N ASN A 2 17.28 82.54 -9.39
CA ASN A 2 16.86 81.50 -10.31
C ASN A 2 17.82 80.30 -10.43
N VAL A 3 17.26 79.13 -10.38
CA VAL A 3 17.89 77.88 -10.85
C VAL A 3 17.07 77.36 -12.04
N ARG A 4 17.68 77.35 -13.21
CA ARG A 4 17.12 76.91 -14.48
C ARG A 4 16.99 75.38 -14.48
N LYS A 5 15.78 74.89 -14.80
CA LYS A 5 15.50 73.51 -15.13
C LYS A 5 16.11 73.13 -16.49
N ILE A 6 16.97 72.07 -16.52
CA ILE A 6 17.42 71.45 -17.74
C ILE A 6 16.64 70.16 -17.86
N LEU A 7 15.81 70.08 -18.91
CA LEU A 7 15.04 68.90 -19.30
C LEU A 7 15.91 68.06 -20.24
N LEU A 8 16.36 66.89 -19.76
CA LEU A 8 17.05 65.88 -20.59
C LEU A 8 16.02 64.89 -21.13
N LEU A 9 15.82 64.93 -22.45
CA LEU A 9 15.03 63.99 -23.21
C LEU A 9 15.85 62.70 -23.42
N PHE A 10 15.48 61.58 -22.80
CA PHE A 10 16.01 60.27 -23.15
C PHE A 10 15.14 59.65 -24.24
N ILE A 11 15.69 59.53 -25.45
CA ILE A 11 15.13 58.74 -26.52
C ILE A 11 15.53 57.28 -26.25
N ALA A 12 14.56 56.45 -25.82
CA ALA A 12 14.75 55.01 -25.71
C ALA A 12 14.54 54.35 -27.07
N LEU A 13 15.63 53.89 -27.66
CA LEU A 13 15.59 53.05 -28.88
C LEU A 13 15.19 51.62 -28.51
N PHE A 14 13.96 51.21 -28.75
CA PHE A 14 13.52 49.83 -28.64
C PHE A 14 14.07 49.01 -29.80
N VAL A 15 15.16 48.24 -29.53
CA VAL A 15 15.56 47.15 -30.42
C VAL A 15 14.76 45.92 -30.02
N SER A 16 13.75 45.57 -30.79
CA SER A 16 13.02 44.31 -30.68
C SER A 16 13.89 43.17 -31.21
N LEU A 17 14.60 42.47 -30.28
CA LEU A 17 15.19 41.18 -30.59
C LEU A 17 14.07 40.15 -30.58
N THR A 18 13.64 39.70 -31.74
CA THR A 18 12.83 38.48 -31.88
C THR A 18 13.74 37.28 -31.64
N LEU A 19 13.73 36.78 -30.40
CA LEU A 19 14.23 35.43 -30.09
C LEU A 19 13.27 34.43 -30.69
N VAL A 20 13.64 33.82 -31.81
CA VAL A 20 13.02 32.59 -32.29
C VAL A 20 13.50 31.49 -31.33
N ALA A 21 12.74 31.24 -30.28
CA ALA A 21 12.90 30.06 -29.47
C ALA A 21 12.37 28.87 -30.29
N CYS A 22 13.27 28.11 -30.93
CA CYS A 22 12.95 26.73 -31.32
C CYS A 22 12.82 25.91 -30.03
N GLY A 23 11.66 26.00 -29.39
CA GLY A 23 11.27 25.11 -28.34
C GLY A 23 10.88 23.77 -28.96
N ASN A 24 11.70 22.74 -28.78
CA ASN A 24 11.24 21.37 -28.87
C ASN A 24 10.28 21.16 -27.68
N ASP A 25 9.05 21.60 -27.84
CA ASP A 25 7.96 21.28 -26.92
C ASP A 25 7.51 19.85 -27.25
N SER A 26 8.25 18.86 -26.74
CA SER A 26 7.67 17.56 -26.51
C SER A 26 6.67 17.73 -25.35
N SER A 27 5.47 18.19 -25.65
CA SER A 27 4.37 18.14 -24.73
C SER A 27 4.12 16.67 -24.37
N LYS A 28 4.77 16.18 -23.27
CA LYS A 28 4.35 14.93 -22.66
C LYS A 28 2.90 15.18 -22.23
N SER A 29 1.97 14.54 -22.92
CA SER A 29 0.55 14.56 -22.50
C SER A 29 0.49 14.07 -21.06
N GLU A 30 -0.26 14.78 -20.22
CA GLU A 30 -0.53 14.33 -18.86
C GLU A 30 -1.04 12.89 -18.89
N PRO A 31 -0.56 12.03 -17.97
CA PRO A 31 -0.98 10.64 -17.94
C PRO A 31 -2.49 10.55 -17.68
N VAL A 32 -3.18 9.76 -18.50
CA VAL A 32 -4.61 9.51 -18.35
C VAL A 32 -4.80 8.27 -17.45
N ALA A 33 -5.74 8.36 -16.51
CA ALA A 33 -6.10 7.22 -15.65
C ALA A 33 -6.71 6.08 -16.47
N THR A 34 -6.58 4.87 -15.96
CA THR A 34 -7.23 3.67 -16.49
C THR A 34 -8.77 3.83 -16.44
N ASP A 35 -9.47 3.34 -17.47
CA ASP A 35 -10.95 3.36 -17.55
C ASP A 35 -11.56 2.21 -16.71
N TYR A 36 -12.04 2.52 -15.51
CA TYR A 36 -12.63 1.54 -14.59
C TYR A 36 -14.12 1.23 -14.86
N SER A 37 -14.70 1.76 -15.91
CA SER A 37 -15.99 1.28 -16.43
C SER A 37 -15.87 -0.12 -17.06
N GLN A 38 -14.65 -0.51 -17.43
CA GLN A 38 -14.33 -1.81 -18.02
C GLN A 38 -14.14 -2.87 -16.92
N ALA A 39 -14.98 -3.92 -16.93
CA ALA A 39 -14.86 -5.02 -15.96
C ALA A 39 -13.50 -5.74 -16.02
N ALA A 40 -12.84 -5.72 -17.18
CA ALA A 40 -11.49 -6.28 -17.38
C ALA A 40 -10.40 -5.57 -16.56
N HIS A 41 -10.64 -4.35 -16.09
CA HIS A 41 -9.73 -3.59 -15.24
C HIS A 41 -9.92 -3.85 -13.73
N TRP A 42 -10.67 -4.90 -13.39
CA TRP A 42 -10.89 -5.34 -12.02
C TRP A 42 -10.44 -6.79 -11.83
N LEU A 43 -9.60 -7.00 -10.83
CA LEU A 43 -9.23 -8.32 -10.34
C LEU A 43 -10.43 -8.99 -9.64
N SER A 44 -11.23 -8.21 -8.92
CA SER A 44 -12.43 -8.69 -8.25
C SER A 44 -13.57 -7.67 -8.33
N LEU A 45 -14.72 -8.14 -8.83
CA LEU A 45 -16.02 -7.49 -8.77
C LEU A 45 -17.01 -8.50 -8.18
N PRO A 46 -17.46 -8.35 -6.92
CA PRO A 46 -18.30 -9.36 -6.27
C PRO A 46 -19.71 -9.41 -6.87
N ALA A 47 -20.22 -10.61 -7.07
CA ALA A 47 -21.58 -10.85 -7.56
C ALA A 47 -22.64 -10.75 -6.42
N THR A 48 -22.24 -11.06 -5.18
CA THR A 48 -23.13 -11.04 -4.01
C THR A 48 -22.85 -9.81 -3.17
N VAL A 49 -23.90 -9.09 -2.78
CA VAL A 49 -23.79 -7.86 -1.98
C VAL A 49 -23.94 -8.19 -0.50
N LYS A 50 -22.86 -7.95 0.27
CA LYS A 50 -22.84 -7.96 1.74
C LYS A 50 -23.01 -6.54 2.28
N ALA A 51 -23.22 -6.40 3.58
CA ALA A 51 -23.46 -5.12 4.23
C ALA A 51 -22.28 -4.17 4.22
N VAL A 52 -21.06 -4.68 4.07
CA VAL A 52 -19.81 -3.92 4.07
C VAL A 52 -18.93 -4.33 2.88
N ASP A 53 -18.06 -3.42 2.48
CA ASP A 53 -17.14 -3.64 1.39
C ASP A 53 -15.68 -3.63 1.87
N VAL A 54 -14.79 -4.20 1.07
CA VAL A 54 -13.34 -3.99 1.12
C VAL A 54 -12.89 -3.48 -0.24
N PHE A 55 -12.13 -2.39 -0.27
CA PHE A 55 -11.39 -1.98 -1.44
C PHE A 55 -9.92 -2.36 -1.23
N TYR A 56 -9.42 -3.25 -2.10
CA TYR A 56 -8.11 -3.87 -1.91
C TYR A 56 -7.13 -3.47 -3.02
N LEU A 57 -5.93 -3.02 -2.61
CA LEU A 57 -4.80 -2.72 -3.49
C LEU A 57 -3.66 -3.72 -3.24
N TYR A 58 -3.40 -4.57 -4.25
CA TYR A 58 -2.40 -5.63 -4.15
C TYR A 58 -0.95 -5.08 -4.16
N PRO A 59 0.04 -5.84 -3.63
CA PRO A 59 1.46 -5.48 -3.68
C PRO A 59 2.00 -5.55 -5.10
N THR A 60 3.28 -5.18 -5.30
CA THR A 60 3.95 -5.37 -6.58
C THR A 60 3.77 -6.80 -7.07
N ALA A 61 3.15 -6.94 -8.23
CA ALA A 61 2.83 -8.20 -8.89
C ALA A 61 3.57 -8.37 -10.23
N TRP A 62 4.32 -7.35 -10.64
CA TRP A 62 5.09 -7.31 -11.85
C TRP A 62 6.51 -6.81 -11.60
N GLN A 63 7.47 -7.30 -12.37
CA GLN A 63 8.84 -6.84 -12.40
C GLN A 63 9.33 -6.81 -13.85
N LYS A 64 10.21 -5.88 -14.16
CA LYS A 64 10.93 -5.86 -15.44
C LYS A 64 11.69 -7.16 -15.65
N VAL A 65 11.68 -7.64 -16.88
CA VAL A 65 12.52 -8.75 -17.33
C VAL A 65 13.82 -8.21 -17.93
N ASN A 66 13.75 -7.07 -18.65
CA ASN A 66 14.87 -6.42 -19.30
C ASN A 66 15.00 -4.96 -18.85
N ASN A 67 16.19 -4.41 -18.87
CA ASN A 67 16.42 -2.99 -18.53
C ASN A 67 15.72 -2.02 -19.50
N SER A 68 15.34 -2.47 -20.69
CA SER A 68 14.60 -1.68 -21.69
C SER A 68 13.09 -1.67 -21.47
N ASP A 69 12.57 -2.52 -20.57
CA ASP A 69 11.16 -2.53 -20.24
C ASP A 69 10.78 -1.22 -19.52
N PRO A 70 9.53 -0.73 -19.65
CA PRO A 70 9.10 0.51 -19.00
C PRO A 70 9.18 0.39 -17.47
N ASP A 71 9.35 1.54 -16.78
CA ASP A 71 9.38 1.57 -15.30
C ASP A 71 7.98 1.38 -14.68
N ILE A 72 6.93 1.62 -15.46
CA ILE A 72 5.52 1.42 -15.11
C ILE A 72 4.94 0.39 -16.08
N CYS A 73 4.31 -0.67 -15.56
CA CYS A 73 3.69 -1.70 -16.39
C CYS A 73 2.38 -1.22 -17.02
N ASP A 74 2.01 -1.84 -18.13
CA ASP A 74 0.68 -1.67 -18.72
C ASP A 74 -0.40 -2.37 -17.88
N ILE A 75 -1.63 -1.86 -17.95
CA ILE A 75 -2.76 -2.33 -17.13
C ILE A 75 -3.17 -3.78 -17.43
N ASP A 76 -2.93 -4.24 -18.63
CA ASP A 76 -3.26 -5.59 -19.14
C ASP A 76 -2.04 -6.53 -19.16
N ASN A 77 -0.94 -6.16 -18.50
CA ASN A 77 0.27 -6.98 -18.45
C ASN A 77 -0.02 -8.37 -17.85
N PRO A 78 0.19 -9.48 -18.59
CA PRO A 78 -0.22 -10.81 -18.14
C PRO A 78 0.45 -11.29 -16.86
N SER A 79 1.72 -10.92 -16.62
CA SER A 79 2.43 -11.31 -15.39
C SER A 79 1.93 -10.54 -14.17
N MET A 80 1.56 -9.25 -14.34
CA MET A 80 0.91 -8.46 -13.30
C MET A 80 -0.46 -9.07 -12.93
N LEU A 81 -1.27 -9.42 -13.94
CA LEU A 81 -2.58 -10.03 -13.71
C LEU A 81 -2.46 -11.35 -12.93
N ALA A 82 -1.51 -12.22 -13.32
CA ALA A 82 -1.28 -13.50 -12.63
C ALA A 82 -0.73 -13.30 -11.20
N GLY A 83 0.24 -12.40 -11.02
CA GLY A 83 0.84 -12.10 -9.71
C GLY A 83 -0.15 -11.48 -8.73
N SER A 84 -1.04 -10.59 -9.21
CA SER A 84 -2.07 -9.96 -8.39
C SER A 84 -3.11 -10.96 -7.87
N ALA A 85 -3.49 -11.96 -8.68
CA ALA A 85 -4.39 -13.04 -8.25
C ALA A 85 -3.79 -13.87 -7.10
N SER A 86 -2.49 -14.17 -7.17
CA SER A 86 -1.79 -14.86 -6.06
C SER A 86 -1.74 -13.99 -4.79
N ALA A 87 -1.50 -12.69 -4.91
CA ALA A 87 -1.54 -11.77 -3.78
C ALA A 87 -2.94 -11.66 -3.17
N PHE A 88 -3.97 -11.57 -4.00
CA PHE A 88 -5.37 -11.55 -3.57
C PHE A 88 -5.70 -12.78 -2.71
N ALA A 89 -5.33 -13.97 -3.16
CA ALA A 89 -5.62 -15.22 -2.46
C ALA A 89 -5.00 -15.30 -1.05
N ARG A 90 -3.79 -14.73 -0.84
CA ARG A 90 -3.11 -14.79 0.47
C ARG A 90 -3.35 -13.58 1.37
N GLN A 91 -4.06 -12.55 0.92
CA GLN A 91 -4.27 -11.30 1.64
C GLN A 91 -5.74 -10.90 1.69
N ALA A 92 -6.37 -10.61 0.54
CA ALA A 92 -7.72 -10.07 0.45
C ALA A 92 -8.78 -11.06 0.96
N THR A 93 -8.58 -12.37 0.78
CA THR A 93 -9.49 -13.41 1.26
C THR A 93 -9.61 -13.47 2.78
N ALA A 94 -8.74 -12.79 3.54
CA ALA A 94 -8.95 -12.59 4.97
C ALA A 94 -10.28 -11.90 5.28
N PHE A 95 -10.80 -11.09 4.37
CA PHE A 95 -12.03 -10.32 4.52
C PHE A 95 -13.27 -10.96 3.86
N GLU A 96 -13.10 -12.05 3.10
CA GLU A 96 -14.14 -12.60 2.23
C GLU A 96 -15.38 -13.12 2.96
N THR A 97 -15.26 -13.54 4.22
CA THR A 97 -16.36 -14.12 4.98
C THR A 97 -17.46 -13.10 5.30
N PHE A 98 -17.12 -11.81 5.41
CA PHE A 98 -18.04 -10.77 5.88
C PHE A 98 -18.15 -9.55 4.95
N ALA A 99 -17.27 -9.39 3.96
CA ALA A 99 -17.25 -8.20 3.10
C ALA A 99 -17.28 -8.57 1.61
N ASN A 100 -17.82 -7.67 0.78
CA ASN A 100 -17.64 -7.70 -0.67
C ASN A 100 -16.25 -7.16 -1.00
N ILE A 101 -15.44 -7.86 -1.79
CA ILE A 101 -14.08 -7.41 -2.08
C ILE A 101 -14.02 -6.84 -3.50
N TYR A 102 -13.79 -5.52 -3.59
CA TYR A 102 -13.50 -4.80 -4.82
C TYR A 102 -11.99 -4.62 -4.94
N ALA A 103 -11.41 -5.13 -6.00
CA ALA A 103 -9.97 -5.05 -6.23
C ALA A 103 -9.73 -4.60 -7.68
N PRO A 104 -9.32 -3.35 -7.93
CA PRO A 104 -8.95 -2.92 -9.27
C PRO A 104 -7.57 -3.46 -9.64
N TYR A 105 -7.32 -3.69 -10.92
CA TYR A 105 -5.95 -3.62 -11.43
C TYR A 105 -5.51 -2.16 -11.45
N TYR A 106 -4.23 -1.89 -11.24
CA TYR A 106 -3.64 -0.56 -11.39
C TYR A 106 -2.22 -0.71 -11.95
N ARG A 107 -1.80 0.24 -12.77
CA ARG A 107 -0.45 0.23 -13.37
C ARG A 107 0.60 0.39 -12.28
N GLN A 108 1.44 -0.61 -12.12
CA GLN A 108 2.45 -0.67 -11.08
C GLN A 108 3.80 -0.19 -11.55
N ALA A 109 4.58 0.39 -10.63
CA ALA A 109 5.99 0.62 -10.83
C ALA A 109 6.82 -0.66 -10.55
N ASP A 110 7.92 -0.84 -11.29
CA ASP A 110 8.88 -1.89 -10.99
C ASP A 110 9.51 -1.69 -9.62
N ALA A 111 9.44 -2.73 -8.76
CA ALA A 111 9.90 -2.59 -7.38
C ALA A 111 11.42 -2.41 -7.28
N ALA A 112 12.20 -3.09 -8.12
CA ALA A 112 13.66 -2.97 -8.09
C ALA A 112 14.11 -1.56 -8.49
N TYR A 113 13.45 -0.99 -9.50
CA TYR A 113 13.67 0.40 -9.91
C TYR A 113 13.31 1.37 -8.77
N VAL A 114 12.09 1.30 -8.26
CA VAL A 114 11.60 2.24 -7.25
C VAL A 114 12.41 2.18 -5.96
N LEU A 115 12.70 0.98 -5.44
CA LEU A 115 13.45 0.80 -4.19
C LEU A 115 14.93 1.21 -4.30
N ALA A 116 15.46 1.37 -5.52
CA ALA A 116 16.81 1.89 -5.74
C ALA A 116 16.86 3.43 -5.79
N LEU A 117 15.72 4.11 -5.90
CA LEU A 117 15.66 5.57 -5.93
C LEU A 117 15.82 6.19 -4.53
N PRO A 118 16.31 7.44 -4.44
CA PRO A 118 16.14 8.24 -3.23
C PRO A 118 14.66 8.35 -2.84
N LEU A 119 14.36 8.39 -1.54
CA LEU A 119 12.99 8.33 -1.03
C LEU A 119 12.03 9.35 -1.70
N ALA A 120 12.47 10.59 -1.89
CA ALA A 120 11.63 11.62 -2.52
C ALA A 120 11.30 11.31 -4.00
N GLU A 121 12.21 10.65 -4.74
CA GLU A 121 11.97 10.23 -6.11
C GLU A 121 11.10 8.97 -6.16
N HIS A 122 11.33 8.02 -5.25
CA HIS A 122 10.46 6.87 -5.01
C HIS A 122 9.01 7.33 -4.80
N ASP A 123 8.77 8.22 -3.84
CA ASP A 123 7.43 8.72 -3.52
C ASP A 123 6.80 9.46 -4.71
N ALA A 124 7.59 10.21 -5.49
CA ALA A 124 7.10 10.88 -6.69
C ALA A 124 6.64 9.89 -7.78
N VAL A 125 7.36 8.77 -7.98
CA VAL A 125 6.97 7.72 -8.93
C VAL A 125 5.65 7.08 -8.51
N ILE A 126 5.50 6.73 -7.23
CA ILE A 126 4.29 6.08 -6.71
C ILE A 126 3.09 7.06 -6.68
N ALA A 127 3.32 8.34 -6.35
CA ALA A 127 2.30 9.38 -6.42
C ALA A 127 1.83 9.68 -7.85
N GLY A 128 2.59 9.27 -8.86
CA GLY A 128 2.25 9.42 -10.28
C GLY A 128 1.17 8.44 -10.77
N ILE A 129 1.49 7.68 -11.81
CA ILE A 129 0.54 6.76 -12.49
C ILE A 129 -0.09 5.73 -11.53
N PRO A 130 0.66 5.06 -10.61
CA PRO A 130 0.05 4.10 -9.70
C PRO A 130 -1.07 4.71 -8.84
N THR A 131 -0.82 5.91 -8.27
CA THR A 131 -1.83 6.61 -7.44
C THR A 131 -2.97 7.17 -8.30
N LEU A 132 -2.68 7.70 -9.49
CA LEU A 132 -3.70 8.18 -10.43
C LEU A 132 -4.72 7.08 -10.75
N ASP A 133 -4.25 5.87 -11.07
CA ASP A 133 -5.11 4.73 -11.35
C ASP A 133 -5.92 4.30 -10.13
N ALA A 134 -5.29 4.16 -8.97
CA ALA A 134 -5.96 3.73 -7.75
C ALA A 134 -7.03 4.73 -7.28
N VAL A 135 -6.76 6.04 -7.38
CA VAL A 135 -7.75 7.08 -7.06
C VAL A 135 -8.92 7.05 -8.04
N ALA A 136 -8.66 6.89 -9.35
CA ALA A 136 -9.71 6.77 -10.34
C ALA A 136 -10.57 5.50 -10.13
N ALA A 137 -9.93 4.38 -9.78
CA ALA A 137 -10.64 3.14 -9.44
C ALA A 137 -11.51 3.30 -8.20
N PHE A 138 -10.97 3.95 -7.16
CA PHE A 138 -11.69 4.18 -5.92
C PHE A 138 -12.89 5.12 -6.11
N ASP A 139 -12.70 6.21 -6.86
CA ASP A 139 -13.76 7.14 -7.20
C ASP A 139 -14.88 6.44 -8.00
N TYR A 140 -14.49 5.61 -8.99
CA TYR A 140 -15.45 4.82 -9.77
C TYR A 140 -16.20 3.82 -8.86
N TYR A 141 -15.49 3.12 -7.96
CA TYR A 141 -16.10 2.22 -6.99
C TYR A 141 -17.12 2.94 -6.10
N ILE A 142 -16.77 4.09 -5.54
CA ILE A 142 -17.66 4.88 -4.67
C ILE A 142 -18.93 5.29 -5.42
N LYS A 143 -18.79 5.75 -6.68
CA LYS A 143 -19.91 6.25 -7.49
C LYS A 143 -20.82 5.16 -8.05
N HIS A 144 -20.28 3.99 -8.38
CA HIS A 144 -21.02 2.98 -9.15
C HIS A 144 -21.27 1.67 -8.42
N TYR A 145 -20.46 1.32 -7.43
CA TYR A 145 -20.56 0.01 -6.78
C TYR A 145 -20.84 0.07 -5.28
N ASN A 146 -20.32 1.05 -4.55
CA ASN A 146 -20.40 1.10 -3.09
C ASN A 146 -21.82 1.32 -2.55
N ASN A 147 -22.67 2.10 -3.22
CA ASN A 147 -24.05 2.39 -2.79
C ASN A 147 -24.15 2.86 -1.33
N GLY A 148 -23.19 3.65 -0.85
CA GLY A 148 -23.19 4.19 0.51
C GLY A 148 -22.84 3.22 1.63
N ARG A 149 -22.43 1.97 1.33
CA ARG A 149 -22.02 1.00 2.34
C ARG A 149 -20.75 1.45 3.07
N PRO A 150 -20.62 1.13 4.38
CA PRO A 150 -19.32 1.21 5.05
C PRO A 150 -18.29 0.31 4.40
N PHE A 151 -17.02 0.69 4.49
CA PHE A 151 -15.96 -0.05 3.83
C PHE A 151 -14.65 -0.07 4.62
N ILE A 152 -13.85 -1.08 4.34
CA ILE A 152 -12.46 -1.22 4.75
C ILE A 152 -11.58 -0.93 3.54
N LEU A 153 -10.49 -0.22 3.73
CA LEU A 153 -9.38 -0.16 2.79
C LEU A 153 -8.33 -1.18 3.22
N ALA A 154 -7.83 -1.98 2.29
CA ALA A 154 -6.79 -2.97 2.58
C ALA A 154 -5.74 -2.94 1.50
N ALA A 155 -4.47 -2.95 1.88
CA ALA A 155 -3.37 -2.90 0.94
C ALA A 155 -2.10 -3.57 1.50
N HIS A 156 -1.16 -3.86 0.61
CA HIS A 156 0.17 -4.35 0.97
C HIS A 156 1.25 -3.73 0.09
N SER A 157 2.44 -3.45 0.68
CA SER A 157 3.63 -3.02 -0.07
C SER A 157 3.38 -1.79 -0.95
N GLN A 158 3.63 -1.85 -2.26
CA GLN A 158 3.33 -0.76 -3.19
C GLN A 158 1.87 -0.32 -3.14
N GLY A 159 0.93 -1.29 -2.98
CA GLY A 159 -0.48 -0.96 -2.77
C GLY A 159 -0.71 -0.11 -1.51
N SER A 160 0.05 -0.36 -0.43
CA SER A 160 0.00 0.46 0.79
C SER A 160 0.59 1.85 0.59
N ASN A 161 1.68 1.97 -0.17
CA ASN A 161 2.25 3.28 -0.52
C ASN A 161 1.27 4.10 -1.37
N VAL A 162 0.59 3.47 -2.34
CA VAL A 162 -0.51 4.11 -3.10
C VAL A 162 -1.68 4.48 -2.18
N LEU A 163 -2.03 3.61 -1.23
CA LEU A 163 -3.15 3.83 -0.32
C LEU A 163 -2.94 5.04 0.60
N ILE A 164 -1.71 5.29 1.09
CA ILE A 164 -1.46 6.49 1.91
C ILE A 164 -1.68 7.79 1.10
N ASN A 165 -1.38 7.81 -0.20
CA ASN A 165 -1.69 8.95 -1.07
C ASN A 165 -3.21 9.15 -1.24
N LEU A 166 -3.97 8.07 -1.41
CA LEU A 166 -5.43 8.11 -1.47
C LEU A 166 -6.02 8.64 -0.14
N LEU A 167 -5.50 8.18 1.00
CA LEU A 167 -5.92 8.63 2.33
C LEU A 167 -5.61 10.11 2.56
N ALA A 168 -4.42 10.58 2.16
CA ALA A 168 -4.00 11.97 2.33
C ALA A 168 -4.75 12.96 1.43
N GLY A 169 -5.07 12.55 0.18
CA GLY A 169 -5.76 13.37 -0.82
C GLY A 169 -7.26 13.11 -0.85
N TYR A 170 -7.68 12.03 -1.49
CA TYR A 170 -9.09 11.76 -1.74
C TYR A 170 -9.96 11.80 -0.48
N MET A 171 -9.53 11.15 0.62
CA MET A 171 -10.33 11.13 1.85
C MET A 171 -10.41 12.49 2.54
N LYS A 172 -9.41 13.33 2.40
CA LYS A 172 -9.42 14.72 2.88
C LYS A 172 -10.46 15.55 2.13
N ASP A 173 -10.55 15.37 0.82
CA ASP A 173 -11.43 16.13 -0.05
C ASP A 173 -12.87 15.60 -0.04
N HIS A 174 -13.10 14.36 0.45
CA HIS A 174 -14.39 13.70 0.52
C HIS A 174 -14.70 13.20 1.94
N PRO A 175 -14.94 14.11 2.92
CA PRO A 175 -15.16 13.74 4.32
C PRO A 175 -16.42 12.89 4.54
N ASP A 176 -17.42 12.97 3.69
CA ASP A 176 -18.61 12.12 3.68
C ASP A 176 -18.26 10.66 3.33
N VAL A 177 -17.35 10.44 2.38
CA VAL A 177 -16.80 9.12 2.06
C VAL A 177 -15.95 8.62 3.21
N TYR A 178 -15.03 9.47 3.73
CA TYR A 178 -14.17 9.12 4.85
C TYR A 178 -14.95 8.70 6.10
N SER A 179 -16.08 9.34 6.37
CA SER A 179 -16.93 9.00 7.53
C SER A 179 -17.47 7.56 7.51
N ARG A 180 -17.48 6.90 6.35
CA ARG A 180 -17.91 5.52 6.14
C ARG A 180 -16.75 4.50 6.16
N MET A 181 -15.51 4.96 6.27
CA MET A 181 -14.34 4.11 6.37
C MET A 181 -14.28 3.45 7.76
N ILE A 182 -14.36 2.14 7.81
CA ILE A 182 -14.25 1.35 9.05
C ILE A 182 -12.81 1.33 9.54
N ALA A 183 -11.88 1.00 8.66
CA ALA A 183 -10.44 0.99 8.91
C ALA A 183 -9.65 0.96 7.58
N ALA A 184 -8.38 1.36 7.63
CA ALA A 184 -7.42 1.21 6.55
C ALA A 184 -6.25 0.32 6.99
N TYR A 185 -6.15 -0.88 6.46
CA TYR A 185 -5.03 -1.81 6.67
C TYR A 185 -3.92 -1.46 5.67
N VAL A 186 -2.99 -0.62 6.11
CA VAL A 186 -1.81 -0.16 5.36
C VAL A 186 -0.62 -1.01 5.80
N ILE A 187 -0.51 -2.21 5.26
CA ILE A 187 0.44 -3.22 5.72
C ILE A 187 1.63 -3.31 4.78
N GLY A 188 2.84 -3.50 5.34
CA GLY A 188 4.07 -3.63 4.54
C GLY A 188 4.54 -2.33 3.90
N TYR A 189 4.14 -1.18 4.44
CA TYR A 189 4.70 0.14 4.13
C TYR A 189 4.58 1.05 5.36
N PRO A 190 5.61 1.86 5.71
CA PRO A 190 5.61 2.61 6.95
C PRO A 190 4.63 3.78 6.94
N VAL A 191 3.72 3.81 7.90
CA VAL A 191 2.92 4.99 8.26
C VAL A 191 3.64 5.72 9.38
N THR A 192 4.19 6.89 9.12
CA THR A 192 5.01 7.62 10.10
C THR A 192 4.20 8.59 10.96
N ALA A 193 4.75 9.00 12.10
CA ALA A 193 4.17 10.07 12.91
C ALA A 193 4.11 11.40 12.13
N GLN A 194 5.11 11.67 11.27
CA GLN A 194 5.12 12.86 10.42
C GLN A 194 3.97 12.82 9.40
N TYR A 195 3.74 11.65 8.76
CA TYR A 195 2.61 11.49 7.84
C TYR A 195 1.26 11.85 8.50
N LEU A 196 1.04 11.43 9.76
CA LEU A 196 -0.17 11.80 10.49
C LEU A 196 -0.20 13.28 10.87
N ALA A 197 0.94 13.87 11.22
CA ALA A 197 1.03 15.30 11.51
C ALA A 197 0.67 16.17 10.30
N ASP A 198 1.09 15.74 9.10
CA ASP A 198 0.78 16.41 7.84
C ASP A 198 -0.68 16.15 7.38
N ASN A 199 -1.33 15.11 7.90
CA ASN A 199 -2.69 14.70 7.56
C ASN A 199 -3.58 14.57 8.81
N PRO A 200 -3.91 15.68 9.50
CA PRO A 200 -4.56 15.66 10.82
C PRO A 200 -6.00 15.11 10.83
N HIS A 201 -6.60 14.84 9.68
CA HIS A 201 -7.88 14.15 9.55
C HIS A 201 -7.73 12.63 9.77
N LEU A 202 -6.52 12.07 9.63
CA LEU A 202 -6.22 10.65 9.78
C LEU A 202 -5.85 10.32 11.22
N LYS A 203 -6.13 9.08 11.64
CA LYS A 203 -5.81 8.56 12.99
C LYS A 203 -5.19 7.18 12.87
N PHE A 204 -4.23 6.87 13.73
CA PHE A 204 -3.69 5.52 13.88
C PHE A 204 -4.48 4.74 14.94
N ALA A 205 -4.62 3.42 14.73
CA ALA A 205 -5.28 2.55 15.69
C ALA A 205 -4.45 2.35 16.97
N THR A 206 -5.08 2.39 18.12
CA THR A 206 -4.48 2.14 19.43
C THR A 206 -5.13 0.98 20.18
N GLY A 207 -6.26 0.49 19.66
CA GLY A 207 -7.05 -0.59 20.23
C GLY A 207 -7.75 -1.47 19.19
N ALA A 208 -8.24 -2.62 19.63
CA ALA A 208 -8.95 -3.60 18.80
C ALA A 208 -10.29 -3.08 18.23
N ASP A 209 -10.90 -2.14 18.94
CA ASP A 209 -12.27 -1.66 18.69
C ASP A 209 -12.33 -0.35 17.91
N ASP A 210 -11.19 0.29 17.67
CA ASP A 210 -11.12 1.59 17.00
C ASP A 210 -11.62 1.51 15.57
N THR A 211 -12.37 2.54 15.13
CA THR A 211 -12.86 2.67 13.76
C THR A 211 -12.53 4.05 13.18
N GLY A 212 -12.45 4.13 11.85
CA GLY A 212 -11.96 5.32 11.15
C GLY A 212 -10.46 5.53 11.32
N VAL A 213 -9.69 4.45 11.40
CA VAL A 213 -8.27 4.44 11.77
C VAL A 213 -7.41 3.72 10.76
N ILE A 214 -6.11 4.03 10.78
CA ILE A 214 -5.06 3.30 10.02
C ILE A 214 -4.46 2.22 10.93
N ILE A 215 -4.18 1.07 10.34
CA ILE A 215 -3.54 -0.10 10.93
C ILE A 215 -2.30 -0.38 10.09
N SER A 216 -1.13 -0.53 10.71
CA SER A 216 0.10 -0.77 9.97
C SER A 216 1.12 -1.58 10.77
N TRP A 217 1.91 -2.37 10.06
CA TRP A 217 3.15 -3.01 10.50
C TRP A 217 3.99 -3.45 9.31
N ASN A 218 5.27 -3.70 9.57
CA ASN A 218 6.22 -4.38 8.71
C ASN A 218 6.91 -5.45 9.55
N THR A 219 7.00 -6.69 9.08
CA THR A 219 7.47 -7.81 9.89
C THR A 219 8.93 -8.15 9.61
N GLU A 220 9.72 -8.28 10.67
CA GLU A 220 11.14 -8.68 10.62
C GLU A 220 11.45 -9.80 11.62
N ALA A 221 12.50 -10.56 11.35
CA ALA A 221 13.14 -11.41 12.34
C ALA A 221 13.91 -10.55 13.36
N PRO A 222 14.26 -11.07 14.55
CA PRO A 222 15.09 -10.37 15.54
C PRO A 222 16.43 -9.85 14.98
N VAL A 223 16.98 -10.58 14.00
CA VAL A 223 18.20 -10.21 13.26
C VAL A 223 17.94 -10.32 11.77
N ILE A 224 18.17 -9.24 11.04
CA ILE A 224 18.05 -9.18 9.58
C ILE A 224 19.43 -9.10 8.91
N GLY A 225 19.53 -9.61 7.69
CA GLY A 225 20.78 -9.69 6.92
C GLY A 225 21.14 -8.42 6.15
N GLY A 226 20.49 -7.29 6.41
CA GLY A 226 20.72 -6.02 5.73
C GLY A 226 19.73 -4.95 6.16
N VAL A 227 19.54 -3.92 5.34
CA VAL A 227 18.54 -2.88 5.56
C VAL A 227 17.23 -3.31 4.92
N ASN A 228 16.11 -3.12 5.61
CA ASN A 228 14.79 -3.33 5.02
C ASN A 228 14.51 -2.21 4.01
N PRO A 229 14.46 -2.50 2.70
CA PRO A 229 14.37 -1.46 1.66
C PRO A 229 13.00 -0.74 1.66
N VAL A 230 11.95 -1.38 2.20
CA VAL A 230 10.62 -0.76 2.26
C VAL A 230 10.57 0.36 3.31
N LEU A 231 11.34 0.23 4.38
CA LEU A 231 11.39 1.28 5.42
C LEU A 231 12.23 2.49 4.97
N SER A 232 13.27 2.27 4.16
CA SER A 232 14.14 3.35 3.65
C SER A 232 14.62 4.33 4.74
N GLY A 233 14.87 3.84 5.95
CA GLY A 233 15.25 4.65 7.11
C GLY A 233 14.09 5.35 7.84
N LEU A 234 12.84 5.15 7.41
CA LEU A 234 11.66 5.65 8.10
C LEU A 234 11.32 4.76 9.31
N VAL A 235 10.79 5.38 10.36
CA VAL A 235 10.24 4.68 11.53
C VAL A 235 8.72 4.68 11.45
N GLY A 236 8.14 3.52 11.21
CA GLY A 236 6.69 3.33 11.12
C GLY A 236 6.01 3.31 12.50
N LEU A 237 4.76 3.73 12.54
CA LEU A 237 3.84 3.39 13.61
C LEU A 237 3.41 1.94 13.44
N VAL A 238 3.35 1.20 14.55
CA VAL A 238 3.08 -0.24 14.53
C VAL A 238 1.99 -0.58 15.54
N ILE A 239 1.06 -1.44 15.15
CA ILE A 239 0.13 -2.10 16.06
C ILE A 239 0.36 -3.61 16.02
N ASN A 240 0.34 -4.27 17.18
CA ASN A 240 0.55 -5.71 17.28
C ASN A 240 -0.71 -6.47 16.81
N PRO A 241 -0.66 -7.28 15.76
CA PRO A 241 -1.84 -7.96 15.21
C PRO A 241 -2.37 -9.11 16.08
N LEU A 242 -1.66 -9.51 17.14
CA LEU A 242 -2.14 -10.52 18.08
C LEU A 242 -2.98 -9.92 19.21
N THR A 243 -2.70 -8.67 19.61
CA THR A 243 -3.39 -7.99 20.72
C THR A 243 -4.11 -6.72 20.31
N TRP A 244 -3.76 -6.16 19.15
CA TRP A 244 -4.26 -4.88 18.64
C TRP A 244 -3.94 -3.71 19.58
N THR A 245 -2.75 -3.74 20.18
CA THR A 245 -2.20 -2.68 21.01
C THR A 245 -0.88 -2.16 20.42
N THR A 246 -0.44 -0.99 20.89
CA THR A 246 0.83 -0.37 20.46
C THR A 246 1.95 -0.58 21.48
N GLU A 247 1.78 -1.53 22.40
CA GLU A 247 2.77 -1.83 23.43
C GLU A 247 3.89 -2.76 22.91
N GLU A 248 5.13 -2.58 23.41
CA GLU A 248 6.30 -3.36 23.02
C GLU A 248 6.39 -4.73 23.71
N THR A 249 5.31 -5.14 24.40
CA THR A 249 5.23 -6.43 25.07
C THR A 249 5.35 -7.56 24.06
N PHE A 250 6.21 -8.53 24.35
CA PHE A 250 6.27 -9.78 23.57
C PHE A 250 4.97 -10.57 23.75
N ILE A 251 4.38 -10.99 22.63
CA ILE A 251 3.16 -11.78 22.59
C ILE A 251 3.46 -13.12 21.93
N ASP A 252 3.28 -14.17 22.70
CA ASP A 252 3.52 -15.55 22.32
C ASP A 252 2.59 -16.00 21.16
N ASN A 253 3.07 -16.92 20.36
CA ASN A 253 2.34 -17.44 19.20
C ASN A 253 1.04 -18.21 19.53
N SER A 254 0.78 -18.54 20.81
CA SER A 254 -0.51 -19.09 21.24
C SER A 254 -1.68 -18.10 21.08
N TYR A 255 -1.39 -16.80 20.98
CA TYR A 255 -2.39 -15.76 20.64
C TYR A 255 -2.66 -15.64 19.13
N ASN A 256 -1.88 -16.34 18.30
CA ASN A 256 -2.08 -16.35 16.87
C ASN A 256 -3.19 -17.32 16.49
N LEU A 257 -4.24 -16.80 15.86
CA LEU A 257 -5.40 -17.58 15.42
C LEU A 257 -5.11 -18.47 14.19
N GLY A 258 -3.96 -18.31 13.58
CA GLY A 258 -3.45 -19.14 12.48
C GLY A 258 -2.66 -18.30 11.46
N SER A 259 -1.40 -18.70 11.26
CA SER A 259 -0.57 -18.27 10.15
C SER A 259 -0.80 -19.20 8.97
N ILE A 260 -1.11 -18.68 7.77
CA ILE A 260 -1.31 -19.53 6.59
C ILE A 260 0.02 -19.91 5.95
N LEU A 261 0.09 -21.15 5.48
CA LEU A 261 1.27 -21.69 4.82
C LEU A 261 1.31 -21.26 3.35
N LEU A 262 2.46 -20.78 2.89
CA LEU A 262 2.70 -20.53 1.47
C LEU A 262 3.59 -21.59 0.87
N LYS A 263 3.28 -21.99 -0.37
CA LYS A 263 4.15 -22.82 -1.22
C LYS A 263 5.34 -22.00 -1.71
N SER A 264 6.36 -22.65 -2.23
CA SER A 264 7.57 -22.00 -2.75
C SER A 264 7.33 -20.99 -3.88
N ASN A 265 6.22 -21.11 -4.60
CA ASN A 265 5.79 -20.18 -5.65
C ASN A 265 4.94 -19.01 -5.11
N GLY A 266 4.79 -18.88 -3.78
CA GLY A 266 4.03 -17.84 -3.11
C GLY A 266 2.50 -18.01 -3.11
N SER A 267 1.97 -19.11 -3.67
CA SER A 267 0.54 -19.45 -3.55
C SER A 267 0.24 -20.04 -2.17
N VAL A 268 -1.01 -19.92 -1.72
CA VAL A 268 -1.46 -20.54 -0.47
C VAL A 268 -1.43 -22.07 -0.59
N ALA A 269 -0.98 -22.76 0.46
CA ALA A 269 -1.10 -24.20 0.56
C ALA A 269 -2.51 -24.55 1.06
N GLU A 270 -3.12 -25.57 0.44
CA GLU A 270 -4.46 -26.02 0.76
C GLU A 270 -4.45 -27.53 0.99
N ASP A 271 -5.27 -27.98 1.94
CA ASP A 271 -5.54 -29.39 2.18
C ASP A 271 -6.45 -29.99 1.09
N ALA A 272 -6.74 -31.29 1.18
CA ALA A 272 -7.60 -31.98 0.21
C ALA A 272 -9.06 -31.47 0.18
N ASN A 273 -9.49 -30.70 1.17
CA ASN A 273 -10.83 -30.11 1.25
C ASN A 273 -10.85 -28.62 0.80
N GLY A 274 -9.70 -28.08 0.40
CA GLY A 274 -9.56 -26.68 0.01
C GLY A 274 -9.44 -25.70 1.20
N ASN A 275 -9.17 -26.20 2.42
CA ASN A 275 -8.88 -25.32 3.54
C ASN A 275 -7.40 -24.93 3.52
N PHE A 276 -7.10 -23.71 3.94
CA PHE A 276 -5.71 -23.24 4.04
C PHE A 276 -4.94 -24.07 5.08
N GLU A 277 -3.78 -24.58 4.69
CA GLU A 277 -2.85 -25.21 5.60
C GLU A 277 -2.20 -24.13 6.49
N LEU A 278 -1.94 -24.49 7.75
CA LEU A 278 -1.35 -23.59 8.74
C LEU A 278 0.13 -23.87 8.94
N MET A 279 0.87 -22.79 9.16
CA MET A 279 2.28 -22.88 9.57
C MET A 279 2.40 -23.39 11.01
N THR A 280 3.41 -24.23 11.25
CA THR A 280 3.78 -24.69 12.59
C THR A 280 5.29 -24.55 12.79
N PRO A 281 5.75 -23.74 13.77
CA PRO A 281 4.93 -22.87 14.62
C PRO A 281 4.29 -21.70 13.86
N SER A 282 3.18 -21.16 14.38
CA SER A 282 2.63 -19.88 13.95
C SER A 282 3.50 -18.72 14.43
N ALA A 283 3.32 -17.54 13.82
CA ALA A 283 4.10 -16.35 14.14
C ALA A 283 3.73 -15.77 15.51
N ASP A 284 4.74 -15.42 16.31
CA ASP A 284 4.65 -14.54 17.48
C ASP A 284 4.72 -13.07 17.05
N ALA A 285 4.67 -12.13 18.00
CA ALA A 285 4.76 -10.72 17.68
C ALA A 285 5.29 -9.88 18.84
N GLN A 286 6.28 -9.02 18.57
CA GLN A 286 6.74 -7.97 19.47
C GLN A 286 6.99 -6.69 18.67
N ILE A 287 6.46 -5.57 19.15
CA ILE A 287 6.75 -4.27 18.53
C ILE A 287 8.16 -3.81 18.94
N ASP A 288 8.93 -3.33 17.96
CA ASP A 288 10.14 -2.52 18.17
C ASP A 288 9.85 -1.09 17.67
N LYS A 289 9.51 -0.20 18.61
CA LYS A 289 9.19 1.21 18.30
C LYS A 289 10.39 1.99 17.79
N THR A 290 11.60 1.57 18.14
CA THR A 290 12.82 2.25 17.69
C THR A 290 13.04 2.05 16.21
N LYS A 291 12.76 0.84 15.73
CA LYS A 291 12.83 0.51 14.30
C LYS A 291 11.52 0.78 13.54
N GLY A 292 10.40 0.85 14.25
CA GLY A 292 9.07 0.95 13.66
C GLY A 292 8.63 -0.32 12.94
N VAL A 293 8.90 -1.50 13.54
CA VAL A 293 8.63 -2.83 12.98
C VAL A 293 7.98 -3.77 13.98
N LEU A 294 7.42 -4.85 13.46
CA LEU A 294 6.94 -6.00 14.21
C LEU A 294 7.98 -7.12 14.13
N ILE A 295 8.52 -7.56 15.27
CA ILE A 295 9.48 -8.66 15.34
C ILE A 295 8.72 -9.97 15.47
N CYS A 296 9.03 -10.93 14.60
CA CYS A 296 8.61 -12.33 14.68
C CYS A 296 9.83 -13.22 14.93
N SER A 297 9.86 -13.95 16.07
CA SER A 297 10.98 -14.76 16.49
C SER A 297 10.76 -16.28 16.34
N THR A 298 9.51 -16.74 16.23
CA THR A 298 9.18 -18.17 16.12
C THR A 298 9.40 -18.73 14.73
N VAL A 299 9.42 -17.89 13.68
CA VAL A 299 9.56 -18.32 12.29
C VAL A 299 11.02 -18.30 11.88
N ASP A 300 11.52 -19.44 11.36
CA ASP A 300 12.92 -19.57 10.92
C ASP A 300 13.20 -18.76 9.65
N ALA A 301 13.94 -17.68 9.78
CA ALA A 301 14.34 -16.82 8.66
C ALA A 301 15.19 -17.55 7.60
N ASN A 302 15.92 -18.62 7.96
CA ASN A 302 16.67 -19.41 6.98
C ASN A 302 15.77 -20.15 5.99
N ILE A 303 14.55 -20.45 6.40
CA ILE A 303 13.56 -21.16 5.59
C ILE A 303 12.67 -20.16 4.85
N TRP A 304 12.11 -19.18 5.57
CA TRP A 304 11.01 -18.35 5.07
C TRP A 304 11.46 -17.01 4.46
N SER A 305 12.64 -16.53 4.81
CA SER A 305 13.25 -15.32 4.24
C SER A 305 14.77 -15.45 4.23
N PRO A 306 15.33 -16.37 3.41
CA PRO A 306 16.77 -16.68 3.43
C PRO A 306 17.64 -15.55 2.85
N GLY A 307 17.05 -14.57 2.21
CA GLY A 307 17.73 -13.45 1.56
C GLY A 307 18.04 -13.71 0.07
N PRO A 308 18.76 -12.78 -0.59
CA PRO A 308 19.12 -12.89 -1.99
C PRO A 308 19.97 -14.14 -2.28
N SER A 309 19.73 -14.73 -3.45
CA SER A 309 20.47 -15.90 -3.94
C SER A 309 20.73 -15.75 -5.44
N THR A 310 21.49 -16.67 -6.03
CA THR A 310 21.71 -16.72 -7.47
C THR A 310 20.42 -16.93 -8.26
N GLN A 311 19.43 -17.62 -7.67
CA GLN A 311 18.13 -17.88 -8.26
C GLN A 311 17.13 -16.74 -8.02
N ASN A 312 17.31 -15.95 -6.97
CA ASN A 312 16.48 -14.79 -6.64
C ASN A 312 17.33 -13.64 -6.11
N PRO A 313 18.02 -12.90 -7.00
CA PRO A 313 18.94 -11.82 -6.60
C PRO A 313 18.21 -10.57 -6.07
N VAL A 314 16.92 -10.42 -6.35
CA VAL A 314 16.09 -9.28 -5.93
C VAL A 314 15.25 -9.57 -4.68
N ALA A 315 15.48 -10.70 -4.00
CA ALA A 315 14.79 -11.01 -2.76
C ALA A 315 15.13 -9.98 -1.66
N PHE A 316 14.19 -9.83 -0.73
CA PHE A 316 14.45 -9.04 0.48
C PHE A 316 15.63 -9.59 1.28
N PRO A 317 16.34 -8.75 2.05
CA PRO A 317 17.39 -9.23 2.95
C PRO A 317 16.86 -10.33 3.89
N LYS A 318 17.75 -11.26 4.26
CA LYS A 318 17.41 -12.34 5.19
C LYS A 318 16.69 -11.81 6.42
N GLY A 319 15.59 -12.43 6.78
CA GLY A 319 14.80 -12.08 7.96
C GLY A 319 13.85 -10.89 7.77
N VAL A 320 13.79 -10.26 6.59
CA VAL A 320 12.73 -9.32 6.26
C VAL A 320 11.53 -10.12 5.74
N PHE A 321 10.50 -10.27 6.57
CA PHE A 321 9.33 -11.12 6.30
C PHE A 321 8.23 -10.41 5.49
N HIS A 322 8.61 -9.47 4.63
CA HIS A 322 7.67 -8.62 3.90
C HIS A 322 6.55 -9.39 3.18
N THR A 323 6.88 -10.51 2.51
CA THR A 323 5.87 -11.35 1.83
C THR A 323 4.85 -11.96 2.81
N PHE A 324 5.23 -12.08 4.07
CA PHE A 324 4.48 -12.75 5.13
C PHE A 324 3.73 -11.81 6.07
N ASP A 325 3.76 -10.49 5.84
CA ASP A 325 3.06 -9.51 6.68
C ASP A 325 1.56 -9.84 6.88
N TYR A 326 0.86 -10.31 5.83
CA TYR A 326 -0.51 -10.83 5.92
C TYR A 326 -0.57 -12.30 6.33
N PRO A 327 0.15 -13.21 5.67
CA PRO A 327 0.09 -14.65 5.95
C PRO A 327 0.34 -15.03 7.41
N PHE A 328 1.30 -14.37 8.09
CA PHE A 328 1.61 -14.67 9.49
C PHE A 328 0.47 -14.38 10.45
N TYR A 329 -0.38 -13.39 10.14
CA TYR A 329 -1.45 -12.93 11.02
C TYR A 329 -2.82 -13.01 10.36
N TYR A 330 -2.98 -13.87 9.37
CA TYR A 330 -4.14 -13.94 8.48
C TYR A 330 -5.47 -14.05 9.24
N TYR A 331 -5.58 -15.00 10.17
CA TYR A 331 -6.83 -15.19 10.92
C TYR A 331 -7.02 -14.15 12.02
N ASN A 332 -5.96 -13.55 12.54
CA ASN A 332 -6.06 -12.40 13.45
C ASN A 332 -6.57 -11.15 12.71
N ILE A 333 -6.11 -10.92 11.47
CA ILE A 333 -6.65 -9.86 10.60
C ILE A 333 -8.15 -10.10 10.35
N ARG A 334 -8.54 -11.31 9.96
CA ARG A 334 -9.95 -11.69 9.72
C ARG A 334 -10.81 -11.40 10.94
N ALA A 335 -10.41 -11.88 12.10
CA ALA A 335 -11.15 -11.71 13.35
C ALA A 335 -11.27 -10.23 13.78
N ASN A 336 -10.18 -9.48 13.70
CA ASN A 336 -10.19 -8.06 14.06
C ASN A 336 -11.00 -7.21 13.07
N ALA A 337 -10.86 -7.46 11.78
CA ALA A 337 -11.62 -6.72 10.77
C ALA A 337 -13.15 -6.94 10.97
N GLN A 338 -13.56 -8.18 11.23
CA GLN A 338 -14.95 -8.48 11.57
C GLN A 338 -15.39 -7.77 12.87
N ASN A 339 -14.53 -7.73 13.90
CA ASN A 339 -14.81 -6.99 15.15
C ASN A 339 -15.01 -5.48 14.87
N ARG A 340 -14.12 -4.84 14.09
CA ARG A 340 -14.24 -3.42 13.74
C ARG A 340 -15.50 -3.14 12.90
N VAL A 341 -15.89 -4.05 12.02
CA VAL A 341 -17.20 -3.98 11.31
C VAL A 341 -18.34 -3.96 12.31
N ASN A 342 -18.36 -4.91 13.25
CA ASN A 342 -19.43 -4.98 14.27
C ASN A 342 -19.48 -3.70 15.12
N LYS A 343 -18.31 -3.17 15.54
CA LYS A 343 -18.22 -1.93 16.31
C LYS A 343 -18.68 -0.71 15.50
N PHE A 344 -18.38 -0.65 14.22
CA PHE A 344 -18.81 0.44 13.34
C PHE A 344 -20.33 0.43 13.15
N LEU A 345 -20.92 -0.74 12.88
CA LEU A 345 -22.34 -0.89 12.62
C LEU A 345 -23.22 -0.77 13.88
N SER A 346 -22.60 -0.85 15.07
CA SER A 346 -23.32 -0.69 16.35
C SER A 346 -23.40 0.76 16.84
N LYS A 347 -22.82 1.72 16.13
CA LYS A 347 -22.90 3.16 16.42
C LYS A 347 -24.19 3.75 15.90
#